data_fd6d6051c03b6ab74a9645eab446f892
#
_entry.id   fd6d6051c03b6ab74a9645eab446f892
#
_cell.length_a   1.000
_cell.length_b   1.000
_cell.length_c   1.000
_cell.angle_alpha   90.00
_cell.angle_beta   90.00
_cell.angle_gamma   90.00
#
_symmetry.space_group_name_H-M   'P 1'
#
loop_
_entity.id
_entity.type
_entity.pdbx_description
1 polymer ?
#
loop_
_entity_poly.entity_id
_entity_poly.type
_entity_poly.pdbx_seq_one_letter_code
_entity_poly.pdbx_strand_id
1 'polypeptide(L)'
;MQAIFDMCEYMVFRLLYFEFLCIRKLSILAACDMLFCNKIVPLQKIYEKEFGRSEYLMEKAVLIGIITPQQPETKAKEYIEELAFLSETAGAVPVKRFFQNLPYPNPRTFVGEGKLAEIREYIADNEEITLVIFDDELSPVQLRNIENILKIKILDRTNLILDIFAQRAQTANAKTQVELAQCQYMLPRLTRLWTHLERQRGGIGMRGPGETQIETDRRILLSKISLLKEKLRKIDQQKTIQRKNRENMIRVALVGYTNAGKSTIMNLIGKSNVLAENKLFATLDTTVRKVIVDNLPFLLSDTVGFIRKLPHNLIESFKSTLDELNEADILVHVCDISHPNFEEQFDVVNETIKSIVKTEKPTIVVFNKIDNYSFTEKDEADLSVRTKDNIPLDELQKTYMAKLAGNCLFISAKEKINIDSFKLILYDKVKELYSKKYPYSNFIFDKYDDLEQK
;
A
#
# COMPACT_ATOMS: atom_id res chain seq x y z
N MET A 1 6.13 -3.39 -54.96
CA MET A 1 5.78 -4.32 -53.82
C MET A 1 6.97 -4.61 -52.94
N GLN A 2 8.18 -4.81 -53.46
CA GLN A 2 9.40 -5.05 -52.62
C GLN A 2 9.75 -3.92 -51.66
N ALA A 3 9.64 -2.65 -52.13
CA ALA A 3 9.97 -1.47 -51.32
C ALA A 3 9.00 -1.23 -50.14
N ILE A 4 7.78 -1.78 -50.21
CA ILE A 4 6.80 -1.71 -49.11
C ILE A 4 7.09 -2.80 -48.08
N PHE A 5 7.63 -3.93 -48.51
CA PHE A 5 8.04 -5.03 -47.61
C PHE A 5 9.26 -4.63 -46.76
N ASP A 6 10.26 -4.02 -47.40
CA ASP A 6 11.49 -3.56 -46.70
C ASP A 6 11.21 -2.41 -45.71
N MET A 7 10.20 -1.58 -46.02
CA MET A 7 9.77 -0.51 -45.07
C MET A 7 8.98 -1.05 -43.89
N CYS A 8 8.24 -2.13 -44.08
CA CYS A 8 7.55 -2.82 -42.97
C CYS A 8 8.53 -3.53 -42.05
N GLU A 9 9.55 -4.22 -42.58
CA GLU A 9 10.60 -4.87 -41.76
C GLU A 9 11.41 -3.84 -40.95
N TYR A 10 11.72 -2.69 -41.56
CA TYR A 10 12.44 -1.61 -40.84
C TYR A 10 11.58 -0.92 -39.77
N MET A 11 10.30 -0.82 -39.97
CA MET A 11 9.38 -0.33 -38.93
C MET A 11 9.15 -1.33 -37.78
N VAL A 12 9.07 -2.63 -38.08
CA VAL A 12 8.94 -3.70 -37.10
C VAL A 12 10.21 -3.81 -36.24
N PHE A 13 11.39 -3.67 -36.85
CA PHE A 13 12.67 -3.68 -36.12
C PHE A 13 12.84 -2.44 -35.20
N ARG A 14 12.33 -1.29 -35.62
CA ARG A 14 12.32 -0.06 -34.81
C ARG A 14 11.29 -0.11 -33.69
N LEU A 15 10.16 -0.79 -33.88
CA LEU A 15 9.14 -1.02 -32.85
C LEU A 15 9.62 -2.01 -31.77
N LEU A 16 10.37 -3.04 -32.14
CA LEU A 16 10.97 -3.98 -31.20
C LEU A 16 12.08 -3.36 -30.33
N TYR A 17 12.79 -2.36 -30.85
CA TYR A 17 13.79 -1.61 -30.06
C TYR A 17 13.18 -0.57 -29.12
N PHE A 18 11.92 -0.18 -29.34
CA PHE A 18 11.17 0.74 -28.49
C PHE A 18 10.36 0.05 -27.39
N GLU A 19 10.25 -1.28 -27.40
CA GLU A 19 9.52 -2.05 -26.41
C GLU A 19 10.19 -2.13 -25.02
N PHE A 20 11.44 -1.65 -24.90
CA PHE A 20 12.12 -1.54 -23.60
C PHE A 20 11.80 -0.26 -22.83
N LEU A 21 11.02 0.67 -23.40
CA LEU A 21 10.69 1.98 -22.80
C LEU A 21 9.30 2.43 -23.27
N CYS A 22 8.24 1.95 -22.76
CA CYS A 22 7.01 2.73 -22.53
C CYS A 22 5.71 1.92 -22.50
N ILE A 23 5.10 1.89 -21.38
CA ILE A 23 3.67 1.74 -21.13
C ILE A 23 2.93 2.95 -21.74
N ARG A 24 2.68 2.93 -23.05
CA ARG A 24 1.77 3.84 -23.77
C ARG A 24 1.20 3.20 -25.04
N LYS A 25 0.67 1.98 -24.94
CA LYS A 25 0.16 1.23 -26.10
C LYS A 25 -1.33 1.44 -26.44
N LEU A 26 -2.10 2.16 -25.67
CA LEU A 26 -3.55 2.32 -25.94
C LEU A 26 -3.92 3.48 -26.89
N SER A 27 -3.07 4.49 -27.02
CA SER A 27 -3.38 5.66 -27.89
C SER A 27 -2.89 5.54 -29.34
N ILE A 28 -1.93 4.65 -29.61
CA ILE A 28 -1.40 4.45 -30.98
C ILE A 28 -2.24 3.43 -31.75
N LEU A 29 -2.84 2.45 -31.10
CA LEU A 29 -3.77 1.48 -31.70
C LEU A 29 -5.06 2.14 -32.19
N ALA A 30 -5.56 3.15 -31.48
CA ALA A 30 -6.75 3.91 -31.92
C ALA A 30 -6.50 4.81 -33.15
N ALA A 31 -5.26 5.21 -33.38
CA ALA A 31 -4.89 6.03 -34.55
C ALA A 31 -4.66 5.19 -35.81
N CYS A 32 -4.31 3.92 -35.69
CA CYS A 32 -4.16 3.00 -36.81
C CYS A 32 -5.49 2.45 -37.35
N ASP A 33 -6.50 2.29 -36.46
CA ASP A 33 -7.83 1.80 -36.87
C ASP A 33 -8.62 2.81 -37.78
N MET A 34 -8.24 4.10 -37.78
CA MET A 34 -8.88 5.11 -38.63
C MET A 34 -8.35 5.18 -40.08
N LEU A 35 -7.26 4.50 -40.40
CA LEU A 35 -6.60 4.65 -41.70
C LEU A 35 -6.69 3.44 -42.66
N PHE A 36 -7.22 2.30 -42.22
CA PHE A 36 -7.35 1.12 -43.09
C PHE A 36 -8.71 0.44 -43.00
N CYS A 37 -9.47 0.62 -44.07
CA CYS A 37 -10.83 0.15 -44.28
C CYS A 37 -10.97 -1.40 -44.32
N ASN A 38 -11.84 -1.91 -43.46
CA ASN A 38 -12.81 -3.01 -43.68
C ASN A 38 -12.38 -4.43 -44.12
N LYS A 39 -11.15 -4.89 -43.98
CA LYS A 39 -10.83 -6.35 -44.16
C LYS A 39 -9.59 -6.85 -43.42
N ILE A 40 -9.27 -6.36 -42.24
CA ILE A 40 -8.16 -6.88 -41.45
C ILE A 40 -8.73 -7.46 -40.17
N VAL A 41 -8.50 -8.76 -39.93
CA VAL A 41 -8.70 -9.42 -38.65
C VAL A 41 -7.99 -8.58 -37.59
N PRO A 42 -8.65 -8.21 -36.47
CA PRO A 42 -8.02 -7.37 -35.46
C PRO A 42 -6.65 -7.92 -35.08
N LEU A 43 -5.62 -7.11 -35.23
CA LEU A 43 -4.24 -7.46 -34.85
C LEU A 43 -4.14 -8.07 -33.47
N GLN A 44 -5.05 -7.70 -32.59
CA GLN A 44 -5.21 -8.29 -31.26
C GLN A 44 -5.50 -9.80 -31.29
N LYS A 45 -6.33 -10.29 -32.24
CA LYS A 45 -6.62 -11.73 -32.41
C LYS A 45 -5.47 -12.50 -33.05
N ILE A 46 -4.66 -11.83 -33.87
CA ILE A 46 -3.45 -12.42 -34.45
C ILE A 46 -2.36 -12.50 -33.37
N TYR A 47 -2.21 -11.45 -32.58
CA TYR A 47 -1.26 -11.41 -31.46
C TYR A 47 -1.61 -12.44 -30.37
N GLU A 48 -2.90 -12.60 -30.04
CA GLU A 48 -3.37 -13.63 -29.09
C GLU A 48 -3.23 -15.06 -29.63
N LYS A 49 -3.19 -15.25 -30.96
CA LYS A 49 -3.12 -16.56 -31.61
C LYS A 49 -1.68 -17.00 -31.91
N GLU A 50 -0.76 -16.08 -32.19
CA GLU A 50 0.65 -16.40 -32.49
C GLU A 50 1.57 -16.32 -31.25
N PHE A 51 1.24 -15.47 -30.30
CA PHE A 51 2.04 -15.28 -29.08
C PHE A 51 1.33 -15.80 -27.83
N GLY A 52 0.42 -16.74 -27.91
CA GLY A 52 -0.30 -17.28 -26.76
C GLY A 52 -0.42 -16.29 -25.61
N ARG A 53 -1.46 -16.17 -24.84
CA ARG A 53 -1.47 -15.32 -23.64
C ARG A 53 -0.07 -15.33 -23.06
N SER A 54 0.63 -14.20 -23.11
CA SER A 54 1.87 -14.02 -22.35
C SER A 54 1.49 -14.43 -20.94
N GLU A 55 1.82 -15.65 -20.54
CA GLU A 55 1.96 -15.97 -19.14
C GLU A 55 2.95 -14.92 -18.68
N TYR A 56 2.47 -13.92 -17.97
CA TYR A 56 3.34 -13.08 -17.17
C TYR A 56 4.11 -14.06 -16.32
N LEU A 57 5.37 -14.33 -16.72
CA LEU A 57 6.29 -15.13 -15.92
C LEU A 57 6.35 -14.43 -14.59
N MET A 58 5.58 -14.94 -13.62
CA MET A 58 5.56 -14.41 -12.27
C MET A 58 6.99 -14.52 -11.75
N GLU A 59 7.62 -13.40 -11.43
CA GLU A 59 8.97 -13.37 -10.89
C GLU A 59 9.01 -14.21 -9.61
N LYS A 60 9.86 -15.24 -9.57
CA LYS A 60 10.05 -16.07 -8.38
C LYS A 60 10.99 -15.36 -7.42
N ALA A 61 10.56 -15.19 -6.18
CA ALA A 61 11.26 -14.41 -5.18
C ALA A 61 11.72 -15.26 -3.98
N VAL A 62 12.91 -14.94 -3.48
CA VAL A 62 13.42 -15.39 -2.20
C VAL A 62 13.25 -14.27 -1.18
N LEU A 63 12.72 -14.60 -0.01
CA LEU A 63 12.49 -13.64 1.08
C LEU A 63 13.56 -13.81 2.16
N ILE A 64 14.07 -12.69 2.67
CA ILE A 64 15.12 -12.66 3.68
C ILE A 64 14.69 -11.81 4.87
N GLY A 65 14.74 -12.42 6.06
CA GLY A 65 14.49 -11.75 7.33
C GLY A 65 15.60 -12.03 8.35
N ILE A 66 15.71 -11.14 9.33
CA ILE A 66 16.63 -11.31 10.45
C ILE A 66 15.86 -11.54 11.75
N ILE A 67 16.43 -12.34 12.62
CA ILE A 67 15.99 -12.54 13.99
C ILE A 67 16.94 -11.74 14.88
N THR A 68 16.40 -10.86 15.72
CA THR A 68 17.18 -10.02 16.62
C THR A 68 16.61 -10.14 18.04
N PRO A 69 17.33 -9.70 19.08
CA PRO A 69 16.77 -9.67 20.44
C PRO A 69 15.48 -8.87 20.58
N GLN A 70 15.28 -7.86 19.71
CA GLN A 70 14.06 -7.04 19.65
C GLN A 70 12.96 -7.68 18.78
N GLN A 71 13.32 -8.59 17.90
CA GLN A 71 12.45 -9.29 16.97
C GLN A 71 12.65 -10.81 17.09
N PRO A 72 12.00 -11.47 18.07
CA PRO A 72 12.12 -12.90 18.29
C PRO A 72 11.64 -13.71 17.08
N GLU A 73 12.02 -14.99 17.02
CA GLU A 73 11.77 -15.86 15.88
C GLU A 73 10.29 -15.93 15.46
N THR A 74 9.37 -15.97 16.44
CA THR A 74 7.93 -15.98 16.18
C THR A 74 7.50 -14.75 15.38
N LYS A 75 7.90 -13.55 15.85
CA LYS A 75 7.62 -12.29 15.16
C LYS A 75 8.32 -12.19 13.78
N ALA A 76 9.55 -12.66 13.69
CA ALA A 76 10.28 -12.66 12.42
C ALA A 76 9.58 -13.54 11.35
N LYS A 77 9.03 -14.69 11.73
CA LYS A 77 8.25 -15.55 10.84
C LYS A 77 6.99 -14.84 10.33
N GLU A 78 6.22 -14.24 11.23
CA GLU A 78 5.01 -13.48 10.88
C GLU A 78 5.33 -12.30 9.96
N TYR A 79 6.42 -11.61 10.20
CA TYR A 79 6.87 -10.49 9.36
C TYR A 79 7.25 -10.93 7.95
N ILE A 80 7.84 -12.09 7.82
CA ILE A 80 8.13 -12.68 6.50
C ILE A 80 6.85 -13.17 5.81
N GLU A 81 5.84 -13.65 6.55
CA GLU A 81 4.53 -13.97 5.95
C GLU A 81 3.83 -12.70 5.43
N GLU A 82 3.91 -11.60 6.16
CA GLU A 82 3.42 -10.30 5.66
C GLU A 82 4.19 -9.86 4.41
N LEU A 83 5.53 -10.04 4.38
CA LEU A 83 6.35 -9.74 3.20
C LEU A 83 6.00 -10.67 2.03
N ALA A 84 5.69 -11.93 2.28
CA ALA A 84 5.22 -12.87 1.27
C ALA A 84 3.92 -12.38 0.63
N PHE A 85 2.97 -11.95 1.44
CA PHE A 85 1.71 -11.39 0.96
C PHE A 85 1.88 -10.06 0.21
N LEU A 86 2.85 -9.22 0.61
CA LEU A 86 3.24 -8.03 -0.17
C LEU A 86 3.81 -8.43 -1.53
N SER A 87 4.68 -9.44 -1.56
CA SER A 87 5.29 -9.92 -2.80
C SER A 87 4.25 -10.45 -3.78
N GLU A 88 3.29 -11.25 -3.31
CA GLU A 88 2.15 -11.74 -4.09
C GLU A 88 1.27 -10.59 -4.61
N THR A 89 1.06 -9.57 -3.78
CA THR A 89 0.31 -8.37 -4.18
C THR A 89 1.04 -7.59 -5.30
N ALA A 90 2.36 -7.60 -5.31
CA ALA A 90 3.19 -7.01 -6.37
C ALA A 90 3.28 -7.89 -7.63
N GLY A 91 2.83 -9.16 -7.56
CA GLY A 91 2.87 -10.11 -8.68
C GLY A 91 4.11 -11.02 -8.68
N ALA A 92 4.85 -11.11 -7.56
CA ALA A 92 5.96 -12.05 -7.39
C ALA A 92 5.52 -13.25 -6.55
N VAL A 93 6.07 -14.43 -6.85
CA VAL A 93 5.78 -15.69 -6.11
C VAL A 93 6.90 -15.97 -5.11
N PRO A 94 6.64 -15.93 -3.79
CA PRO A 94 7.64 -16.27 -2.78
C PRO A 94 7.90 -17.78 -2.76
N VAL A 95 9.13 -18.20 -3.10
CA VAL A 95 9.51 -19.62 -3.17
C VAL A 95 10.18 -20.09 -1.88
N LYS A 96 11.09 -19.29 -1.33
CA LYS A 96 11.89 -19.67 -0.15
C LYS A 96 12.00 -18.50 0.82
N ARG A 97 12.02 -18.84 2.10
CA ARG A 97 12.22 -17.90 3.21
C ARG A 97 13.52 -18.23 3.92
N PHE A 98 14.41 -17.24 4.05
CA PHE A 98 15.66 -17.36 4.78
C PHE A 98 15.64 -16.49 6.04
N PHE A 99 16.12 -17.05 7.12
CA PHE A 99 16.27 -16.35 8.38
C PHE A 99 17.72 -16.42 8.86
N GLN A 100 18.16 -15.38 9.51
CA GLN A 100 19.43 -15.39 10.21
C GLN A 100 19.28 -14.72 11.59
N ASN A 101 19.81 -15.38 12.61
CA ASN A 101 19.88 -14.80 13.96
C ASN A 101 21.12 -13.90 14.03
N LEU A 102 20.91 -12.62 14.30
CA LEU A 102 21.94 -11.61 14.42
C LEU A 102 21.57 -10.62 15.54
N PRO A 103 22.52 -10.15 16.35
CA PRO A 103 22.23 -9.12 17.34
C PRO A 103 21.81 -7.78 16.70
N TYR A 104 22.33 -7.48 15.52
CA TYR A 104 21.99 -6.33 14.67
C TYR A 104 22.31 -6.63 13.20
N PRO A 105 21.67 -5.93 12.23
CA PRO A 105 21.93 -6.11 10.82
C PRO A 105 23.39 -5.82 10.48
N ASN A 106 23.99 -6.64 9.60
CA ASN A 106 25.36 -6.40 9.14
C ASN A 106 25.41 -5.07 8.33
N PRO A 107 26.31 -4.13 8.67
CA PRO A 107 26.39 -2.83 8.00
C PRO A 107 26.82 -2.91 6.53
N ARG A 108 27.46 -3.99 6.07
CA ARG A 108 27.90 -4.18 4.69
C ARG A 108 26.90 -4.92 3.80
N THR A 109 26.22 -5.91 4.35
CA THR A 109 25.47 -6.92 3.58
C THR A 109 24.12 -7.28 4.20
N PHE A 110 23.70 -6.58 5.27
CA PHE A 110 22.48 -6.82 6.04
C PHE A 110 22.47 -8.17 6.77
N VAL A 111 22.78 -9.26 6.08
CA VAL A 111 23.01 -10.63 6.62
C VAL A 111 24.50 -10.96 6.60
N GLY A 112 24.90 -11.99 7.31
CA GLY A 112 26.30 -12.46 7.33
C GLY A 112 26.74 -13.07 6.00
N GLU A 113 28.05 -13.05 5.73
CA GLU A 113 28.63 -13.53 4.46
C GLU A 113 28.32 -15.03 4.22
N GLY A 114 28.35 -15.87 5.26
CA GLY A 114 27.98 -17.28 5.15
C GLY A 114 26.52 -17.49 4.72
N LYS A 115 25.58 -16.69 5.26
CA LYS A 115 24.18 -16.75 4.83
C LYS A 115 23.99 -16.28 3.40
N LEU A 116 24.74 -15.25 2.96
CA LEU A 116 24.73 -14.82 1.55
C LEU A 116 25.28 -15.88 0.62
N ALA A 117 26.31 -16.63 1.04
CA ALA A 117 26.84 -17.75 0.25
C ALA A 117 25.80 -18.86 0.09
N GLU A 118 25.10 -19.23 1.18
CA GLU A 118 23.98 -20.19 1.16
C GLU A 118 22.85 -19.74 0.21
N ILE A 119 22.46 -18.47 0.28
CA ILE A 119 21.43 -17.91 -0.60
C ILE A 119 21.89 -17.93 -2.06
N ARG A 120 23.15 -17.57 -2.32
CA ARG A 120 23.72 -17.60 -3.68
C ARG A 120 23.75 -19.01 -4.26
N GLU A 121 24.13 -20.01 -3.48
CA GLU A 121 24.12 -21.42 -3.87
C GLU A 121 22.70 -21.88 -4.21
N TYR A 122 21.74 -21.58 -3.34
CA TYR A 122 20.34 -21.89 -3.58
C TYR A 122 19.78 -21.25 -4.85
N ILE A 123 20.17 -19.99 -5.14
CA ILE A 123 19.76 -19.31 -6.38
C ILE A 123 20.41 -19.95 -7.61
N ALA A 124 21.68 -20.36 -7.51
CA ALA A 124 22.40 -21.04 -8.61
C ALA A 124 21.76 -22.39 -8.94
N ASP A 125 21.26 -23.12 -7.95
CA ASP A 125 20.57 -24.38 -8.12
C ASP A 125 19.14 -24.22 -8.69
N ASN A 126 18.57 -23.01 -8.61
CA ASN A 126 17.20 -22.70 -9.04
C ASN A 126 17.19 -21.51 -9.97
N GLU A 127 17.52 -21.70 -11.25
CA GLU A 127 17.59 -20.64 -12.27
C GLU A 127 16.30 -19.82 -12.46
N GLU A 128 15.16 -20.34 -12.00
CA GLU A 128 13.86 -19.64 -12.06
C GLU A 128 13.75 -18.48 -11.08
N ILE A 129 14.66 -18.37 -10.10
CA ILE A 129 14.65 -17.29 -9.11
C ILE A 129 15.32 -16.07 -9.72
N THR A 130 14.53 -15.00 -9.87
CA THR A 130 14.97 -13.74 -10.49
C THR A 130 15.05 -12.59 -9.49
N LEU A 131 14.51 -12.78 -8.28
CA LEU A 131 14.29 -11.72 -7.32
C LEU A 131 14.64 -12.15 -5.90
N VAL A 132 15.27 -11.26 -5.13
CA VAL A 132 15.43 -11.38 -3.67
C VAL A 132 14.84 -10.15 -2.99
N ILE A 133 14.06 -10.38 -1.92
CA ILE A 133 13.37 -9.32 -1.19
C ILE A 133 13.77 -9.37 0.28
N PHE A 134 14.19 -8.24 0.83
CA PHE A 134 14.54 -8.07 2.23
C PHE A 134 13.38 -7.41 3.02
N ASP A 135 13.14 -7.87 4.25
CA ASP A 135 12.05 -7.35 5.10
C ASP A 135 12.33 -5.98 5.72
N ASP A 136 13.51 -5.45 5.55
CA ASP A 136 13.92 -4.15 6.04
C ASP A 136 14.40 -3.23 4.91
N GLU A 137 14.51 -1.94 5.19
CA GLU A 137 15.11 -1.00 4.25
C GLU A 137 16.63 -1.23 4.18
N LEU A 138 17.16 -1.39 2.98
CA LEU A 138 18.59 -1.53 2.74
C LEU A 138 19.25 -0.18 2.52
N SER A 139 20.41 0.01 3.15
CA SER A 139 21.26 1.14 2.80
C SER A 139 21.79 1.01 1.37
N PRO A 140 22.10 2.12 0.68
CA PRO A 140 22.65 2.06 -0.68
C PRO A 140 23.96 1.23 -0.79
N VAL A 141 24.72 1.11 0.31
CA VAL A 141 25.95 0.28 0.37
C VAL A 141 25.60 -1.20 0.42
N GLN A 142 24.65 -1.56 1.29
CA GLN A 142 24.18 -2.94 1.43
C GLN A 142 23.59 -3.44 0.12
N LEU A 143 22.69 -2.67 -0.48
CA LEU A 143 22.04 -3.02 -1.75
C LEU A 143 23.08 -3.36 -2.82
N ARG A 144 24.05 -2.47 -3.05
CA ARG A 144 25.13 -2.69 -4.04
C ARG A 144 25.97 -3.92 -3.74
N ASN A 145 26.38 -4.11 -2.46
CA ASN A 145 27.22 -5.23 -2.09
C ASN A 145 26.49 -6.57 -2.31
N ILE A 146 25.21 -6.63 -1.97
CA ILE A 146 24.37 -7.81 -2.16
C ILE A 146 24.16 -8.08 -3.65
N GLU A 147 23.83 -7.07 -4.46
CA GLU A 147 23.71 -7.19 -5.93
C GLU A 147 24.99 -7.72 -6.58
N ASN A 148 26.15 -7.25 -6.13
CA ASN A 148 27.45 -7.71 -6.63
C ASN A 148 27.72 -9.17 -6.29
N ILE A 149 27.22 -9.68 -5.16
CA ILE A 149 27.42 -11.06 -4.70
C ILE A 149 26.41 -12.00 -5.36
N LEU A 150 25.13 -11.64 -5.35
CA LEU A 150 24.04 -12.50 -5.83
C LEU A 150 23.81 -12.41 -7.34
N LYS A 151 24.16 -11.28 -7.98
CA LYS A 151 24.00 -11.04 -9.44
C LYS A 151 22.56 -11.13 -9.95
N ILE A 152 21.57 -10.92 -9.09
CA ILE A 152 20.14 -10.87 -9.41
C ILE A 152 19.53 -9.59 -8.87
N LYS A 153 18.27 -9.31 -9.24
CA LYS A 153 17.50 -8.16 -8.78
C LYS A 153 17.24 -8.24 -7.29
N ILE A 154 17.56 -7.17 -6.58
CA ILE A 154 17.34 -7.04 -5.13
C ILE A 154 16.31 -5.96 -4.88
N LEU A 155 15.32 -6.28 -4.08
CA LEU A 155 14.36 -5.31 -3.54
C LEU A 155 14.45 -5.28 -2.02
N ASP A 156 14.25 -4.11 -1.46
CA ASP A 156 13.96 -3.97 -0.05
C ASP A 156 12.45 -3.73 0.15
N ARG A 157 11.99 -3.81 1.39
CA ARG A 157 10.59 -3.62 1.76
C ARG A 157 10.04 -2.28 1.26
N THR A 158 10.82 -1.21 1.33
CA THR A 158 10.45 0.12 0.87
C THR A 158 10.20 0.15 -0.63
N ASN A 159 11.10 -0.42 -1.42
CA ASN A 159 10.96 -0.48 -2.87
C ASN A 159 9.77 -1.35 -3.30
N LEU A 160 9.54 -2.47 -2.63
CA LEU A 160 8.39 -3.33 -2.87
C LEU A 160 7.05 -2.59 -2.63
N ILE A 161 6.94 -1.85 -1.53
CA ILE A 161 5.76 -1.03 -1.22
C ILE A 161 5.57 0.07 -2.28
N LEU A 162 6.66 0.73 -2.71
CA LEU A 162 6.62 1.73 -3.78
C LEU A 162 6.15 1.16 -5.12
N ASP A 163 6.54 -0.07 -5.43
CA ASP A 163 6.12 -0.76 -6.65
C ASP A 163 4.61 -1.09 -6.61
N ILE A 164 4.12 -1.63 -5.49
CA ILE A 164 2.68 -1.85 -5.28
C ILE A 164 1.91 -0.53 -5.43
N PHE A 165 2.42 0.57 -4.86
CA PHE A 165 1.78 1.87 -4.97
C PHE A 165 1.77 2.39 -6.41
N ALA A 166 2.86 2.19 -7.17
CA ALA A 166 2.93 2.57 -8.57
C ALA A 166 1.88 1.83 -9.43
N GLN A 167 1.67 0.55 -9.15
CA GLN A 167 0.67 -0.27 -9.84
C GLN A 167 -0.77 0.13 -9.47
N ARG A 168 -1.00 0.56 -8.21
CA ARG A 168 -2.33 0.88 -7.69
C ARG A 168 -2.76 2.33 -7.88
N ALA A 169 -1.84 3.26 -8.09
CA ALA A 169 -2.13 4.68 -8.26
C ALA A 169 -2.95 4.93 -9.54
N GLN A 170 -4.20 5.34 -9.39
CA GLN A 170 -5.09 5.63 -10.51
C GLN A 170 -5.21 7.12 -10.78
N THR A 171 -5.37 7.93 -9.71
CA THR A 171 -5.53 9.37 -9.85
C THR A 171 -4.22 10.08 -10.18
N ALA A 172 -4.31 11.23 -10.83
CA ALA A 172 -3.14 12.08 -11.12
C ALA A 172 -2.41 12.49 -9.83
N ASN A 173 -3.15 12.69 -8.73
CA ASN A 173 -2.58 13.00 -7.42
C ASN A 173 -1.75 11.84 -6.88
N ALA A 174 -2.34 10.64 -6.78
CA ALA A 174 -1.63 9.46 -6.30
C ALA A 174 -0.40 9.14 -7.16
N LYS A 175 -0.52 9.20 -8.49
CA LYS A 175 0.62 9.01 -9.41
C LYS A 175 1.75 10.00 -9.12
N THR A 176 1.41 11.29 -8.91
CA THR A 176 2.41 12.33 -8.60
C THR A 176 3.07 12.09 -7.23
N GLN A 177 2.31 11.63 -6.24
CA GLN A 177 2.82 11.29 -4.90
C GLN A 177 3.76 10.08 -4.95
N VAL A 178 3.37 9.02 -5.64
CA VAL A 178 4.21 7.81 -5.81
C VAL A 178 5.49 8.15 -6.56
N GLU A 179 5.38 8.91 -7.66
CA GLU A 179 6.55 9.35 -8.43
C GLU A 179 7.51 10.20 -7.60
N LEU A 180 6.99 11.09 -6.75
CA LEU A 180 7.80 11.86 -5.81
C LEU A 180 8.53 10.94 -4.82
N ALA A 181 7.82 9.97 -4.22
CA ALA A 181 8.39 9.03 -3.27
C ALA A 181 9.46 8.14 -3.91
N GLN A 182 9.24 7.66 -5.14
CA GLN A 182 10.24 6.91 -5.91
C GLN A 182 11.49 7.77 -6.20
N CYS A 183 11.32 9.03 -6.60
CA CYS A 183 12.44 9.94 -6.83
C CYS A 183 13.23 10.20 -5.54
N GLN A 184 12.56 10.36 -4.40
CA GLN A 184 13.21 10.55 -3.10
C GLN A 184 13.96 9.30 -2.63
N TYR A 185 13.38 8.11 -2.84
CA TYR A 185 14.03 6.83 -2.55
C TYR A 185 15.28 6.60 -3.42
N MET A 186 15.20 6.95 -4.71
CA MET A 186 16.31 6.78 -5.66
C MET A 186 17.46 7.78 -5.43
N LEU A 187 17.17 8.99 -4.95
CA LEU A 187 18.15 10.07 -4.85
C LEU A 187 19.43 9.68 -4.07
N PRO A 188 19.38 9.08 -2.86
CA PRO A 188 20.58 8.64 -2.14
C PRO A 188 21.26 7.42 -2.77
N ARG A 189 20.57 6.69 -3.65
CA ARG A 189 21.04 5.47 -4.31
C ARG A 189 21.71 5.72 -5.65
N LEU A 190 21.47 6.87 -6.30
CA LEU A 190 22.03 7.26 -7.60
C LEU A 190 23.56 7.19 -7.67
N THR A 191 24.24 7.72 -6.66
CA THR A 191 25.71 7.82 -6.66
C THR A 191 26.42 6.48 -6.73
N ARG A 192 25.69 5.37 -6.62
CA ARG A 192 26.25 4.00 -6.52
C ARG A 192 25.73 3.04 -7.57
N LEU A 193 24.80 3.46 -8.43
CA LEU A 193 24.30 2.66 -9.54
C LEU A 193 25.30 2.59 -10.72
N TRP A 194 26.17 3.56 -10.85
CA TRP A 194 27.10 3.74 -11.99
C TRP A 194 28.53 3.27 -11.67
N THR A 195 28.69 2.07 -11.15
CA THR A 195 30.01 1.53 -10.72
C THR A 195 31.04 1.41 -11.84
N HIS A 196 30.59 1.23 -13.09
CA HIS A 196 31.46 1.18 -14.25
C HIS A 196 32.01 2.55 -14.65
N LEU A 197 31.27 3.63 -14.37
CA LEU A 197 31.70 5.01 -14.63
C LEU A 197 32.58 5.57 -13.53
N GLU A 198 32.45 5.11 -12.28
CA GLU A 198 33.33 5.51 -11.17
C GLU A 198 34.81 5.12 -11.42
N ARG A 199 35.06 4.07 -12.23
CA ARG A 199 36.42 3.64 -12.59
C ARG A 199 37.07 4.50 -13.66
N GLN A 200 36.32 5.31 -14.40
CA GLN A 200 36.86 6.27 -15.37
C GLN A 200 37.21 7.59 -14.65
N ARG A 201 38.31 7.57 -13.89
CA ARG A 201 38.82 8.77 -13.25
C ARG A 201 39.39 9.73 -14.30
N GLY A 202 39.09 11.00 -14.20
CA GLY A 202 39.83 12.04 -14.87
C GLY A 202 41.28 12.11 -14.34
N GLY A 203 42.19 12.76 -15.06
CA GLY A 203 43.56 13.04 -14.58
C GLY A 203 43.57 13.83 -13.29
N ILE A 204 44.75 13.98 -12.67
CA ILE A 204 44.95 14.72 -11.42
C ILE A 204 44.29 16.10 -11.53
N GLY A 205 43.29 16.38 -10.70
CA GLY A 205 42.55 17.65 -10.67
C GLY A 205 41.43 17.79 -11.70
N MET A 206 41.15 16.77 -12.55
CA MET A 206 40.01 16.77 -13.48
C MET A 206 38.90 15.84 -13.00
N ARG A 207 37.66 16.30 -13.06
CA ARG A 207 36.48 15.44 -12.86
C ARG A 207 36.38 14.43 -14.02
N GLY A 208 36.23 13.14 -13.70
CA GLY A 208 36.02 12.09 -14.71
C GLY A 208 34.64 12.18 -15.36
N PRO A 209 34.43 11.60 -16.57
CA PRO A 209 33.13 11.59 -17.25
C PRO A 209 32.04 10.93 -16.42
N GLY A 210 32.36 9.97 -15.55
CA GLY A 210 31.41 9.35 -14.62
C GLY A 210 30.91 10.29 -13.52
N GLU A 211 31.78 11.13 -12.95
CA GLU A 211 31.40 12.11 -11.94
C GLU A 211 30.45 13.17 -12.51
N THR A 212 30.70 13.64 -13.74
CA THR A 212 29.81 14.60 -14.41
C THR A 212 28.45 14.01 -14.75
N GLN A 213 28.37 12.73 -15.13
CA GLN A 213 27.12 12.04 -15.42
C GLN A 213 26.28 11.88 -14.15
N ILE A 214 26.87 11.39 -13.06
CA ILE A 214 26.19 11.23 -11.76
C ILE A 214 25.66 12.58 -11.25
N GLU A 215 26.46 13.64 -11.37
CA GLU A 215 26.05 14.98 -10.95
C GLU A 215 24.90 15.52 -11.82
N THR A 216 24.91 15.22 -13.11
CA THR A 216 23.83 15.57 -14.03
C THR A 216 22.53 14.82 -13.69
N ASP A 217 22.60 13.52 -13.48
CA ASP A 217 21.44 12.70 -13.12
C ASP A 217 20.85 13.12 -11.76
N ARG A 218 21.72 13.42 -10.79
CA ARG A 218 21.30 13.98 -9.50
C ARG A 218 20.57 15.31 -9.66
N ARG A 219 21.08 16.21 -10.52
CA ARG A 219 20.46 17.50 -10.78
C ARG A 219 19.10 17.34 -11.48
N ILE A 220 19.01 16.45 -12.44
CA ILE A 220 17.74 16.11 -13.11
C ILE A 220 16.73 15.61 -12.08
N LEU A 221 17.13 14.68 -11.21
CA LEU A 221 16.25 14.11 -10.18
C LEU A 221 15.79 15.16 -9.16
N LEU A 222 16.70 16.03 -8.71
CA LEU A 222 16.35 17.13 -7.81
C LEU A 222 15.37 18.12 -8.45
N SER A 223 15.59 18.46 -9.74
CA SER A 223 14.67 19.31 -10.52
C SER A 223 13.29 18.64 -10.65
N LYS A 224 13.26 17.33 -10.89
CA LYS A 224 12.02 16.55 -10.96
C LYS A 224 11.30 16.54 -9.62
N ILE A 225 12.00 16.32 -8.51
CA ILE A 225 11.43 16.37 -7.14
C ILE A 225 10.80 17.76 -6.88
N SER A 226 11.50 18.84 -7.23
CA SER A 226 10.98 20.20 -7.06
C SER A 226 9.69 20.43 -7.87
N LEU A 227 9.68 20.00 -9.13
CA LEU A 227 8.51 20.10 -10.00
C LEU A 227 7.31 19.30 -9.46
N LEU A 228 7.56 18.07 -8.98
CA LEU A 228 6.51 17.23 -8.41
C LEU A 228 5.94 17.83 -7.11
N LYS A 229 6.79 18.37 -6.24
CA LYS A 229 6.35 19.10 -5.03
C LYS A 229 5.48 20.31 -5.38
N GLU A 230 5.83 21.07 -6.41
CA GLU A 230 5.01 22.19 -6.87
C GLU A 230 3.66 21.75 -7.43
N LYS A 231 3.65 20.66 -8.23
CA LYS A 231 2.39 20.07 -8.72
C LYS A 231 1.47 19.63 -7.57
N LEU A 232 2.02 18.95 -6.57
CA LEU A 232 1.24 18.53 -5.39
C LEU A 232 0.68 19.73 -4.64
N ARG A 233 1.47 20.81 -4.44
CA ARG A 233 0.98 22.04 -3.80
C ARG A 233 -0.20 22.66 -4.55
N LYS A 234 -0.17 22.68 -5.89
CA LYS A 234 -1.30 23.17 -6.71
C LYS A 234 -2.54 22.29 -6.54
N ILE A 235 -2.37 20.96 -6.52
CA ILE A 235 -3.46 20.00 -6.29
C ILE A 235 -4.08 20.22 -4.90
N ASP A 236 -3.26 20.40 -3.86
CA ASP A 236 -3.75 20.63 -2.50
C ASP A 236 -4.53 21.95 -2.38
N GLN A 237 -4.09 23.01 -3.05
CA GLN A 237 -4.85 24.26 -3.14
C GLN A 237 -6.22 24.04 -3.79
N GLN A 238 -6.30 23.30 -4.89
CA GLN A 238 -7.56 22.97 -5.55
C GLN A 238 -8.48 22.13 -4.64
N LYS A 239 -7.91 21.14 -3.96
CA LYS A 239 -8.65 20.32 -2.98
C LYS A 239 -9.21 21.19 -1.86
N THR A 240 -8.44 22.13 -1.35
CA THR A 240 -8.90 23.05 -0.27
C THR A 240 -10.09 23.88 -0.72
N ILE A 241 -10.12 24.37 -1.96
CA ILE A 241 -11.27 25.10 -2.52
C ILE A 241 -12.49 24.18 -2.65
N GLN A 242 -12.31 22.96 -3.17
CA GLN A 242 -13.40 21.98 -3.30
C GLN A 242 -13.96 21.55 -1.93
N ARG A 243 -13.11 21.51 -0.91
CA ARG A 243 -13.47 21.13 0.46
C ARG A 243 -14.34 22.17 1.14
N LYS A 244 -14.12 23.47 0.89
CA LYS A 244 -14.95 24.56 1.41
C LYS A 244 -16.43 24.38 1.02
N ASN A 245 -16.70 23.86 -0.15
CA ASN A 245 -18.07 23.60 -0.61
C ASN A 245 -18.76 22.41 0.10
N ARG A 246 -18.02 21.66 0.95
CA ARG A 246 -18.52 20.50 1.73
C ARG A 246 -18.51 20.74 3.23
N GLU A 247 -18.39 21.99 3.68
CA GLU A 247 -18.21 22.36 5.10
C GLU A 247 -19.41 22.03 5.99
N ASN A 248 -20.61 21.83 5.43
CA ASN A 248 -21.84 21.63 6.20
C ASN A 248 -22.15 20.16 6.57
N MET A 249 -21.19 19.24 6.43
CA MET A 249 -21.39 17.82 6.78
C MET A 249 -20.29 17.34 7.72
N ILE A 250 -20.67 16.43 8.62
CA ILE A 250 -19.71 15.73 9.47
C ILE A 250 -18.89 14.77 8.61
N ARG A 251 -17.59 14.70 8.88
CA ARG A 251 -16.63 13.84 8.14
C ARG A 251 -16.18 12.70 9.02
N VAL A 252 -16.35 11.49 8.53
CA VAL A 252 -15.94 10.25 9.18
C VAL A 252 -14.84 9.61 8.34
N ALA A 253 -13.69 9.28 8.93
CA ALA A 253 -12.61 8.59 8.23
C ALA A 253 -12.44 7.18 8.77
N LEU A 254 -12.42 6.19 7.85
CA LEU A 254 -12.04 4.82 8.15
C LEU A 254 -10.52 4.71 8.18
N VAL A 255 -9.96 4.27 9.29
CA VAL A 255 -8.53 4.07 9.48
C VAL A 255 -8.28 2.63 9.94
N GLY A 256 -7.09 2.11 9.72
CA GLY A 256 -6.76 0.76 10.16
C GLY A 256 -5.68 0.13 9.30
N TYR A 257 -5.23 -1.03 9.73
CA TYR A 257 -4.19 -1.76 9.03
C TYR A 257 -4.61 -2.18 7.61
N THR A 258 -3.66 -2.50 6.74
CA THR A 258 -3.97 -3.05 5.41
C THR A 258 -4.79 -4.33 5.56
N ASN A 259 -5.74 -4.52 4.68
CA ASN A 259 -6.63 -5.70 4.68
C ASN A 259 -7.54 -5.86 5.92
N ALA A 260 -7.68 -4.86 6.80
CA ALA A 260 -8.60 -4.92 7.96
C ALA A 260 -10.09 -4.88 7.57
N GLY A 261 -10.42 -4.61 6.30
CA GLY A 261 -11.79 -4.59 5.79
C GLY A 261 -12.43 -3.21 5.70
N LYS A 262 -11.64 -2.11 5.68
CA LYS A 262 -12.12 -0.73 5.57
C LYS A 262 -13.03 -0.52 4.36
N SER A 263 -12.56 -0.88 3.16
CA SER A 263 -13.31 -0.73 1.91
C SER A 263 -14.57 -1.60 1.87
N THR A 264 -14.55 -2.76 2.52
CA THR A 264 -15.74 -3.61 2.68
C THR A 264 -16.80 -2.92 3.55
N ILE A 265 -16.38 -2.34 4.68
CA ILE A 265 -17.27 -1.56 5.55
C ILE A 265 -17.83 -0.34 4.80
N MET A 266 -16.99 0.37 4.05
CA MET A 266 -17.43 1.50 3.24
C MET A 266 -18.50 1.09 2.21
N ASN A 267 -18.33 -0.06 1.56
CA ASN A 267 -19.31 -0.58 0.61
C ASN A 267 -20.65 -0.95 1.26
N LEU A 268 -20.60 -1.54 2.46
CA LEU A 268 -21.79 -1.93 3.20
C LEU A 268 -22.62 -0.72 3.66
N ILE A 269 -21.96 0.32 4.15
CA ILE A 269 -22.65 1.52 4.66
C ILE A 269 -23.05 2.43 3.49
N GLY A 270 -22.17 2.60 2.51
CA GLY A 270 -22.36 3.52 1.39
C GLY A 270 -23.25 2.97 0.26
N LYS A 271 -23.76 1.72 0.35
CA LYS A 271 -24.49 1.03 -0.72
C LYS A 271 -23.77 1.14 -2.07
N SER A 272 -22.48 0.96 -2.09
CA SER A 272 -21.60 1.24 -3.24
C SER A 272 -20.69 0.04 -3.53
N ASN A 273 -20.22 -0.05 -4.79
CA ASN A 273 -19.29 -1.07 -5.24
C ASN A 273 -17.88 -0.45 -5.40
N VAL A 274 -17.18 -0.19 -4.30
CA VAL A 274 -15.73 0.06 -4.35
C VAL A 274 -15.04 -1.30 -4.43
N LEU A 275 -13.97 -1.36 -5.22
CA LEU A 275 -13.17 -2.57 -5.35
C LEU A 275 -12.59 -2.94 -3.97
N ALA A 276 -13.14 -3.97 -3.36
CA ALA A 276 -12.64 -4.55 -2.12
C ALA A 276 -11.98 -5.89 -2.48
N GLU A 277 -10.66 -5.87 -2.67
CA GLU A 277 -9.85 -7.06 -2.93
C GLU A 277 -9.18 -7.52 -1.63
N ASN A 278 -8.99 -8.83 -1.49
CA ASN A 278 -8.17 -9.40 -0.43
C ASN A 278 -6.68 -9.28 -0.79
N LYS A 279 -6.22 -8.03 -0.92
CA LYS A 279 -4.82 -7.67 -1.24
C LYS A 279 -4.41 -6.49 -0.37
N LEU A 280 -3.12 -6.44 -0.04
CA LEU A 280 -2.58 -5.28 0.69
C LEU A 280 -2.64 -4.04 -0.18
N PHE A 281 -2.92 -2.88 0.43
CA PHE A 281 -3.06 -1.60 -0.29
C PHE A 281 -4.07 -1.63 -1.45
N ALA A 282 -5.20 -2.33 -1.27
CA ALA A 282 -6.27 -2.33 -2.26
C ALA A 282 -6.78 -0.91 -2.57
N THR A 283 -6.78 -0.04 -1.56
CA THR A 283 -7.13 1.39 -1.68
C THR A 283 -5.88 2.23 -1.47
N LEU A 284 -5.44 2.94 -2.50
CA LEU A 284 -4.36 3.95 -2.42
C LEU A 284 -4.92 5.37 -2.54
N ASP A 285 -5.94 5.55 -3.35
CA ASP A 285 -6.65 6.82 -3.51
C ASP A 285 -7.78 6.92 -2.48
N THR A 286 -7.81 8.00 -1.69
CA THR A 286 -8.92 8.24 -0.77
C THR A 286 -10.22 8.42 -1.53
N THR A 287 -11.19 7.62 -1.19
CA THR A 287 -12.56 7.76 -1.71
C THR A 287 -13.42 8.43 -0.64
N VAL A 288 -14.01 9.58 -0.98
CA VAL A 288 -14.96 10.27 -0.09
C VAL A 288 -16.36 10.11 -0.66
N ARG A 289 -17.30 9.64 0.14
CA ARG A 289 -18.69 9.43 -0.26
C ARG A 289 -19.66 10.06 0.71
N LYS A 290 -20.74 10.62 0.18
CA LYS A 290 -21.89 11.02 0.98
C LYS A 290 -22.70 9.76 1.31
N VAL A 291 -22.86 9.52 2.59
CA VAL A 291 -23.65 8.41 3.13
C VAL A 291 -24.79 9.00 3.93
N ILE A 292 -25.93 8.36 3.88
CA ILE A 292 -27.11 8.73 4.68
C ILE A 292 -27.44 7.49 5.52
N VAL A 293 -27.35 7.67 6.85
CA VAL A 293 -27.82 6.66 7.81
C VAL A 293 -29.07 7.25 8.46
N ASP A 294 -30.17 6.54 8.38
CA ASP A 294 -31.52 7.07 8.66
C ASP A 294 -31.74 8.40 7.92
N ASN A 295 -31.80 9.51 8.63
CA ASN A 295 -32.05 10.83 8.04
C ASN A 295 -30.83 11.76 8.11
N LEU A 296 -29.66 11.28 8.55
CA LEU A 296 -28.49 12.11 8.77
C LEU A 296 -27.42 11.90 7.71
N PRO A 297 -27.18 12.88 6.83
CA PRO A 297 -26.11 12.79 5.83
C PRO A 297 -24.75 13.15 6.45
N PHE A 298 -23.74 12.34 6.14
CA PHE A 298 -22.35 12.62 6.49
C PHE A 298 -21.41 12.16 5.37
N LEU A 299 -20.16 12.57 5.42
CA LEU A 299 -19.13 12.14 4.49
C LEU A 299 -18.32 11.00 5.11
N LEU A 300 -18.25 9.88 4.43
CA LEU A 300 -17.42 8.72 4.80
C LEU A 300 -16.23 8.65 3.85
N SER A 301 -15.03 8.65 4.40
CA SER A 301 -13.78 8.51 3.62
C SER A 301 -13.08 7.19 3.94
N ASP A 302 -12.72 6.45 2.89
CA ASP A 302 -11.80 5.31 2.99
C ASP A 302 -10.38 5.81 2.79
N THR A 303 -9.47 5.40 3.67
CA THR A 303 -8.08 5.84 3.65
C THR A 303 -7.13 4.69 3.29
N VAL A 304 -5.90 5.06 2.94
CA VAL A 304 -4.84 4.09 2.71
C VAL A 304 -4.62 3.24 3.97
N GLY A 305 -4.50 1.93 3.80
CA GLY A 305 -4.20 1.04 4.92
C GLY A 305 -2.79 1.27 5.47
N PHE A 306 -2.66 1.27 6.78
CA PHE A 306 -1.36 1.32 7.44
C PHE A 306 -0.67 -0.05 7.41
N ILE A 307 0.63 -0.04 7.46
CA ILE A 307 1.47 -1.22 7.56
C ILE A 307 2.68 -0.91 8.45
N ARG A 308 3.24 -1.92 9.07
CA ARG A 308 4.46 -1.74 9.88
C ARG A 308 5.65 -1.31 9.02
N LYS A 309 6.62 -0.66 9.62
CA LYS A 309 7.84 -0.16 8.94
C LYS A 309 7.53 0.69 7.69
N LEU A 310 6.42 1.45 7.72
CA LEU A 310 6.12 2.38 6.64
C LEU A 310 7.19 3.49 6.63
N PRO A 311 7.95 3.68 5.54
CA PRO A 311 9.02 4.65 5.50
C PRO A 311 8.50 6.08 5.69
N HIS A 312 9.22 6.88 6.48
CA HIS A 312 8.85 8.29 6.76
C HIS A 312 8.72 9.12 5.48
N ASN A 313 9.57 8.88 4.48
CA ASN A 313 9.49 9.55 3.17
C ASN A 313 8.17 9.26 2.46
N LEU A 314 7.59 8.06 2.64
CA LEU A 314 6.27 7.72 2.11
C LEU A 314 5.18 8.46 2.86
N ILE A 315 5.24 8.53 4.19
CA ILE A 315 4.27 9.29 5.01
C ILE A 315 4.25 10.75 4.55
N GLU A 316 5.42 11.36 4.32
CA GLU A 316 5.51 12.74 3.83
C GLU A 316 4.92 12.89 2.42
N SER A 317 5.22 11.96 1.51
CA SER A 317 4.71 11.98 0.14
C SER A 317 3.19 11.78 0.07
N PHE A 318 2.63 10.97 0.97
CA PHE A 318 1.19 10.73 1.08
C PHE A 318 0.47 11.67 2.05
N LYS A 319 1.14 12.71 2.53
CA LYS A 319 0.56 13.68 3.46
C LYS A 319 -0.78 14.22 3.00
N SER A 320 -0.93 14.56 1.73
CA SER A 320 -2.20 15.09 1.20
C SER A 320 -3.35 14.06 1.18
N THR A 321 -3.02 12.78 1.16
CA THR A 321 -3.99 11.68 1.31
C THR A 321 -4.31 11.46 2.79
N LEU A 322 -3.31 11.60 3.65
CA LEU A 322 -3.46 11.49 5.10
C LEU A 322 -4.05 12.77 5.74
N ASP A 323 -4.06 13.90 5.03
CA ASP A 323 -4.74 15.13 5.47
C ASP A 323 -6.26 14.95 5.62
N GLU A 324 -6.86 13.96 4.94
CA GLU A 324 -8.26 13.60 5.20
C GLU A 324 -8.48 13.15 6.66
N LEU A 325 -7.47 12.57 7.32
CA LEU A 325 -7.51 12.22 8.75
C LEU A 325 -7.52 13.47 9.63
N ASN A 326 -6.74 14.50 9.25
CA ASN A 326 -6.73 15.78 9.97
C ASN A 326 -8.06 16.51 9.86
N GLU A 327 -8.77 16.34 8.74
CA GLU A 327 -10.04 16.98 8.46
C GLU A 327 -11.26 16.19 8.94
N ALA A 328 -11.10 14.91 9.25
CA ALA A 328 -12.17 14.10 9.80
C ALA A 328 -12.63 14.63 11.16
N ASP A 329 -13.92 14.60 11.43
CA ASP A 329 -14.52 14.93 12.73
C ASP A 329 -14.55 13.67 13.63
N ILE A 330 -14.67 12.47 13.02
CA ILE A 330 -14.69 11.16 13.70
C ILE A 330 -13.73 10.24 13.00
N LEU A 331 -12.98 9.45 13.76
CA LEU A 331 -12.18 8.35 13.26
C LEU A 331 -12.87 7.01 13.58
N VAL A 332 -12.90 6.12 12.61
CA VAL A 332 -13.34 4.74 12.79
C VAL A 332 -12.13 3.84 12.58
N HIS A 333 -11.56 3.35 13.68
CA HIS A 333 -10.39 2.48 13.65
C HIS A 333 -10.84 1.04 13.45
N VAL A 334 -10.61 0.50 12.25
CA VAL A 334 -10.95 -0.87 11.87
C VAL A 334 -9.75 -1.77 12.13
N CYS A 335 -9.94 -2.79 12.95
CA CYS A 335 -8.94 -3.78 13.32
C CYS A 335 -9.39 -5.18 12.92
N ASP A 336 -8.49 -5.99 12.37
CA ASP A 336 -8.74 -7.39 12.04
C ASP A 336 -8.46 -8.26 13.27
N ILE A 337 -9.52 -8.71 13.96
CA ILE A 337 -9.38 -9.50 15.21
C ILE A 337 -8.95 -10.94 14.92
N SER A 338 -9.11 -11.43 13.71
CA SER A 338 -8.70 -12.79 13.33
C SER A 338 -7.18 -12.94 13.19
N HIS A 339 -6.45 -11.83 13.14
CA HIS A 339 -5.00 -11.85 13.04
C HIS A 339 -4.33 -12.07 14.40
N PRO A 340 -3.38 -13.00 14.54
CA PRO A 340 -2.74 -13.31 15.84
C PRO A 340 -2.13 -12.07 16.52
N ASN A 341 -1.57 -11.15 15.74
CA ASN A 341 -0.93 -9.92 16.21
C ASN A 341 -1.81 -8.68 16.03
N PHE A 342 -3.13 -8.81 16.14
CA PHE A 342 -4.04 -7.66 15.97
C PHE A 342 -3.73 -6.51 16.96
N GLU A 343 -3.22 -6.80 18.15
CA GLU A 343 -2.84 -5.77 19.14
C GLU A 343 -1.65 -4.94 18.66
N GLU A 344 -0.61 -5.59 18.10
CA GLU A 344 0.53 -4.87 17.53
C GLU A 344 0.10 -4.02 16.34
N GLN A 345 -0.77 -4.56 15.45
CA GLN A 345 -1.35 -3.79 14.36
C GLN A 345 -2.17 -2.60 14.84
N PHE A 346 -2.94 -2.79 15.91
CA PHE A 346 -3.72 -1.72 16.56
C PHE A 346 -2.81 -0.62 17.09
N ASP A 347 -1.72 -0.97 17.77
CA ASP A 347 -0.76 -0.02 18.32
C ASP A 347 -0.02 0.73 17.21
N VAL A 348 0.46 0.06 16.16
CA VAL A 348 1.10 0.69 14.99
C VAL A 348 0.20 1.73 14.34
N VAL A 349 -1.09 1.42 14.18
CA VAL A 349 -2.06 2.36 13.63
C VAL A 349 -2.27 3.55 14.56
N ASN A 350 -2.40 3.33 15.87
CA ASN A 350 -2.57 4.39 16.85
C ASN A 350 -1.36 5.33 16.92
N GLU A 351 -0.14 4.79 16.92
CA GLU A 351 1.09 5.59 16.89
C GLU A 351 1.17 6.42 15.60
N THR A 352 0.83 5.81 14.47
CA THR A 352 0.82 6.51 13.19
C THR A 352 -0.23 7.61 13.16
N ILE A 353 -1.45 7.37 13.66
CA ILE A 353 -2.50 8.38 13.78
C ILE A 353 -2.01 9.54 14.67
N LYS A 354 -1.43 9.26 15.83
CA LYS A 354 -0.87 10.28 16.74
C LYS A 354 0.22 11.13 16.08
N SER A 355 1.02 10.54 15.18
CA SER A 355 2.05 11.29 14.45
C SER A 355 1.50 12.23 13.37
N ILE A 356 0.32 11.91 12.82
CA ILE A 356 -0.31 12.64 11.70
C ILE A 356 -1.36 13.64 12.20
N VAL A 357 -2.22 13.20 13.12
CA VAL A 357 -3.36 13.99 13.60
C VAL A 357 -2.93 14.91 14.72
N LYS A 358 -3.13 16.20 14.53
CA LYS A 358 -2.67 17.24 15.47
C LYS A 358 -3.57 17.42 16.69
N THR A 359 -4.83 16.99 16.61
CA THR A 359 -5.85 17.17 17.66
C THR A 359 -6.50 15.85 17.98
N GLU A 360 -6.78 15.59 19.25
CA GLU A 360 -7.55 14.41 19.64
C GLU A 360 -8.93 14.43 18.99
N LYS A 361 -9.33 13.30 18.43
CA LYS A 361 -10.63 13.13 17.76
C LYS A 361 -11.39 11.97 18.37
N PRO A 362 -12.74 12.09 18.43
CA PRO A 362 -13.57 10.95 18.80
C PRO A 362 -13.25 9.76 17.91
N THR A 363 -12.89 8.64 18.52
CA THR A 363 -12.52 7.42 17.80
C THR A 363 -13.44 6.29 18.20
N ILE A 364 -14.02 5.60 17.22
CA ILE A 364 -14.78 4.37 17.38
C ILE A 364 -13.88 3.23 16.91
N VAL A 365 -13.66 2.23 17.76
CA VAL A 365 -12.89 1.05 17.40
C VAL A 365 -13.81 -0.05 16.90
N VAL A 366 -13.50 -0.62 15.74
CA VAL A 366 -14.29 -1.67 15.11
C VAL A 366 -13.41 -2.90 14.91
N PHE A 367 -13.62 -3.91 15.71
CA PHE A 367 -13.00 -5.22 15.55
C PHE A 367 -13.77 -6.02 14.50
N ASN A 368 -13.18 -6.15 13.32
CA ASN A 368 -13.78 -6.81 12.16
C ASN A 368 -13.28 -8.24 12.01
N LYS A 369 -13.96 -9.02 11.18
CA LYS A 369 -13.67 -10.42 10.84
C LYS A 369 -13.84 -11.40 12.01
N ILE A 370 -14.83 -11.17 12.86
CA ILE A 370 -15.17 -12.09 13.94
C ILE A 370 -15.56 -13.49 13.43
N ASP A 371 -15.98 -13.60 12.18
CA ASP A 371 -16.27 -14.84 11.47
C ASP A 371 -15.04 -15.73 11.28
N ASN A 372 -13.85 -15.15 11.20
CA ASN A 372 -12.59 -15.86 11.06
C ASN A 372 -11.80 -15.97 12.39
N TYR A 373 -12.37 -15.46 13.49
CA TYR A 373 -11.73 -15.57 14.79
C TYR A 373 -11.75 -17.02 15.27
N SER A 374 -10.60 -17.57 15.57
CA SER A 374 -10.45 -18.91 16.12
C SER A 374 -9.69 -18.85 17.44
N PHE A 375 -10.10 -19.65 18.40
CA PHE A 375 -9.39 -19.84 19.66
C PHE A 375 -9.26 -21.33 19.94
N THR A 376 -8.22 -21.71 20.68
CA THR A 376 -7.99 -23.09 21.10
C THR A 376 -8.43 -23.21 22.57
N GLU A 377 -9.43 -24.02 22.83
CA GLU A 377 -9.81 -24.32 24.20
C GLU A 377 -8.63 -24.98 24.90
N LYS A 378 -8.32 -24.47 26.07
CA LYS A 378 -7.27 -25.00 26.90
C LYS A 378 -7.85 -26.13 27.75
N ASP A 379 -7.17 -27.28 27.76
CA ASP A 379 -7.54 -28.40 28.63
C ASP A 379 -7.42 -27.94 30.11
N GLU A 380 -8.38 -28.29 30.96
CA GLU A 380 -8.37 -27.96 32.41
C GLU A 380 -7.17 -28.56 33.12
N ALA A 381 -6.60 -29.64 32.60
CA ALA A 381 -5.39 -30.29 33.13
C ALA A 381 -4.07 -29.59 32.73
N ASP A 382 -4.10 -28.67 31.77
CA ASP A 382 -2.91 -27.93 31.33
C ASP A 382 -2.62 -26.74 32.22
N LEU A 383 -1.58 -26.82 33.03
CA LEU A 383 -1.11 -25.78 33.95
C LEU A 383 -0.25 -24.70 33.30
N SER A 384 -0.03 -24.74 31.97
CA SER A 384 0.70 -23.69 31.27
C SER A 384 -0.03 -22.34 31.39
N VAL A 385 0.69 -21.23 31.18
CA VAL A 385 0.06 -19.90 31.16
C VAL A 385 -0.90 -19.78 29.97
N ARG A 386 -2.11 -19.25 30.21
CA ARG A 386 -3.04 -18.94 29.09
C ARG A 386 -2.37 -17.99 28.14
N THR A 387 -2.29 -18.37 26.87
CA THR A 387 -1.84 -17.52 25.77
C THR A 387 -3.03 -16.77 25.16
N LYS A 388 -2.76 -15.82 24.29
CA LYS A 388 -3.79 -15.07 23.58
C LYS A 388 -4.70 -15.98 22.74
N ASP A 389 -4.14 -17.09 22.24
CA ASP A 389 -4.86 -18.06 21.42
C ASP A 389 -5.91 -18.87 22.20
N ASN A 390 -5.91 -18.75 23.53
CA ASN A 390 -6.84 -19.46 24.43
C ASN A 390 -7.99 -18.57 24.94
N ILE A 391 -8.14 -17.36 24.42
CA ILE A 391 -9.15 -16.40 24.88
C ILE A 391 -10.40 -16.54 24.02
N PRO A 392 -11.57 -16.88 24.56
CA PRO A 392 -12.81 -16.90 23.82
C PRO A 392 -13.24 -15.47 23.44
N LEU A 393 -13.98 -15.34 22.34
CA LEU A 393 -14.41 -14.04 21.81
C LEU A 393 -15.19 -13.20 22.85
N ASP A 394 -16.05 -13.84 23.65
CA ASP A 394 -16.85 -13.15 24.67
C ASP A 394 -16.00 -12.52 25.79
N GLU A 395 -14.94 -13.19 26.21
CA GLU A 395 -14.00 -12.67 27.20
C GLU A 395 -13.19 -11.50 26.63
N LEU A 396 -12.75 -11.63 25.38
CA LEU A 396 -12.05 -10.60 24.65
C LEU A 396 -12.93 -9.35 24.47
N GLN A 397 -14.21 -9.55 24.12
CA GLN A 397 -15.19 -8.46 24.01
C GLN A 397 -15.34 -7.69 25.31
N LYS A 398 -15.52 -8.40 26.43
CA LYS A 398 -15.65 -7.76 27.76
C LYS A 398 -14.40 -6.95 28.11
N THR A 399 -13.22 -7.50 27.81
CA THR A 399 -11.95 -6.86 28.09
C THR A 399 -11.78 -5.55 27.32
N TYR A 400 -12.06 -5.58 26.00
CA TYR A 400 -11.91 -4.38 25.16
C TYR A 400 -13.04 -3.37 25.37
N MET A 401 -14.28 -3.81 25.67
CA MET A 401 -15.35 -2.92 26.07
C MET A 401 -15.02 -2.13 27.35
N ALA A 402 -14.37 -2.79 28.32
CA ALA A 402 -13.90 -2.12 29.55
C ALA A 402 -12.73 -1.16 29.24
N LYS A 403 -11.74 -1.57 28.45
CA LYS A 403 -10.57 -0.75 28.09
C LYS A 403 -10.96 0.51 27.30
N LEU A 404 -11.93 0.42 26.40
CA LEU A 404 -12.32 1.47 25.48
C LEU A 404 -13.59 2.20 25.90
N ALA A 405 -14.03 2.04 27.14
CA ALA A 405 -15.21 2.69 27.72
C ALA A 405 -16.46 2.58 26.83
N GLY A 406 -16.67 1.41 26.23
CA GLY A 406 -17.81 1.15 25.34
C GLY A 406 -17.70 1.71 23.93
N ASN A 407 -16.61 2.40 23.56
CA ASN A 407 -16.42 2.93 22.22
C ASN A 407 -15.85 1.88 21.24
N CYS A 408 -16.20 0.62 21.41
CA CYS A 408 -15.76 -0.45 20.51
C CYS A 408 -16.92 -1.35 20.10
N LEU A 409 -16.77 -1.99 18.95
CA LEU A 409 -17.75 -2.90 18.39
C LEU A 409 -17.06 -4.09 17.72
N PHE A 410 -17.69 -5.26 17.75
CA PHE A 410 -17.22 -6.49 17.14
C PHE A 410 -18.18 -6.87 16.01
N ILE A 411 -17.66 -6.90 14.77
CA ILE A 411 -18.46 -7.10 13.57
C ILE A 411 -17.86 -8.15 12.63
N SER A 412 -18.69 -8.67 11.76
CA SER A 412 -18.25 -9.28 10.51
C SER A 412 -18.80 -8.48 9.34
N ALA A 413 -17.93 -7.79 8.62
CA ALA A 413 -18.33 -7.08 7.42
C ALA A 413 -18.70 -8.04 6.28
N LYS A 414 -18.12 -9.25 6.24
CA LYS A 414 -18.40 -10.27 5.25
C LYS A 414 -19.77 -10.91 5.47
N GLU A 415 -20.02 -11.39 6.68
CA GLU A 415 -21.25 -12.07 7.07
C GLU A 415 -22.37 -11.10 7.54
N LYS A 416 -22.07 -9.79 7.53
CA LYS A 416 -22.96 -8.70 7.95
C LYS A 416 -23.44 -8.80 9.42
N ILE A 417 -22.64 -9.40 10.30
CA ILE A 417 -22.94 -9.53 11.71
C ILE A 417 -22.70 -8.19 12.42
N ASN A 418 -23.62 -7.73 13.25
CA ASN A 418 -23.58 -6.49 14.04
C ASN A 418 -23.42 -5.18 13.25
N ILE A 419 -23.72 -5.20 11.94
CA ILE A 419 -23.61 -4.00 11.08
C ILE A 419 -24.63 -2.93 11.45
N ASP A 420 -25.85 -3.33 11.83
CA ASP A 420 -26.88 -2.37 12.22
C ASP A 420 -26.56 -1.71 13.56
N SER A 421 -25.99 -2.44 14.53
CA SER A 421 -25.44 -1.86 15.76
C SER A 421 -24.34 -0.86 15.47
N PHE A 422 -23.48 -1.14 14.48
CA PHE A 422 -22.44 -0.20 14.04
C PHE A 422 -23.04 1.06 13.43
N LYS A 423 -24.07 0.95 12.59
CA LYS A 423 -24.77 2.11 12.03
C LYS A 423 -25.39 2.99 13.12
N LEU A 424 -25.99 2.35 14.15
CA LEU A 424 -26.60 3.09 15.29
C LEU A 424 -25.55 3.89 16.07
N ILE A 425 -24.43 3.26 16.47
CA ILE A 425 -23.34 3.95 17.20
C ILE A 425 -22.76 5.10 16.35
N LEU A 426 -22.57 4.85 15.06
CA LEU A 426 -22.09 5.88 14.14
C LEU A 426 -23.08 7.03 14.01
N TYR A 427 -24.36 6.74 13.87
CA TYR A 427 -25.44 7.72 13.83
C TYR A 427 -25.45 8.58 15.09
N ASP A 428 -25.42 8.00 16.27
CA ASP A 428 -25.43 8.72 17.55
C ASP A 428 -24.23 9.66 17.68
N LYS A 429 -23.02 9.18 17.32
CA LYS A 429 -21.81 10.01 17.36
C LYS A 429 -21.84 11.15 16.33
N VAL A 430 -22.31 10.88 15.12
CA VAL A 430 -22.46 11.92 14.08
C VAL A 430 -23.50 12.95 14.51
N LYS A 431 -24.64 12.52 15.08
CA LYS A 431 -25.70 13.38 15.59
C LYS A 431 -25.22 14.28 16.74
N GLU A 432 -24.46 13.72 17.69
CA GLU A 432 -23.86 14.46 18.80
C GLU A 432 -22.95 15.58 18.29
N LEU A 433 -22.06 15.27 17.35
CA LEU A 433 -21.13 16.25 16.78
C LEU A 433 -21.84 17.24 15.87
N TYR A 434 -22.85 16.80 15.12
CA TYR A 434 -23.63 17.69 14.27
C TYR A 434 -24.35 18.77 15.10
N SER A 435 -24.99 18.37 16.20
CA SER A 435 -25.67 19.34 17.12
C SER A 435 -24.69 20.31 17.78
N LYS A 436 -23.46 19.89 18.09
CA LYS A 436 -22.41 20.78 18.64
C LYS A 436 -21.86 21.74 17.58
N LYS A 437 -21.65 21.26 16.33
CA LYS A 437 -21.04 22.05 15.26
C LYS A 437 -22.03 23.04 14.60
N TYR A 438 -23.32 22.66 14.56
CA TYR A 438 -24.40 23.41 13.89
C TYR A 438 -25.62 23.64 14.80
N PRO A 439 -25.49 24.36 15.93
CA PRO A 439 -26.54 24.48 16.92
C PRO A 439 -27.80 25.20 16.42
N TYR A 440 -27.72 25.93 15.31
CA TYR A 440 -28.84 26.70 14.74
C TYR A 440 -29.46 26.04 13.49
N SER A 441 -28.96 24.88 13.06
CA SER A 441 -29.58 24.16 11.95
C SER A 441 -30.74 23.32 12.48
N ASN A 442 -31.97 23.75 12.24
CA ASN A 442 -33.20 23.00 12.54
C ASN A 442 -33.36 21.73 11.64
N PHE A 443 -32.28 21.17 11.13
CA PHE A 443 -32.27 19.92 10.41
C PHE A 443 -32.31 18.73 11.39
N ILE A 444 -33.32 18.68 12.24
CA ILE A 444 -33.80 17.39 12.73
C ILE A 444 -34.61 16.85 11.56
N PHE A 445 -33.96 16.02 10.75
CA PHE A 445 -34.66 15.29 9.70
C PHE A 445 -35.66 14.37 10.38
N ASP A 446 -36.96 14.67 10.24
CA ASP A 446 -38.03 13.79 10.66
C ASP A 446 -37.82 12.45 9.97
N LYS A 447 -37.99 11.34 10.68
CA LYS A 447 -37.91 10.02 10.07
C LYS A 447 -38.95 9.95 8.95
N TYR A 448 -38.57 9.47 7.79
CA TYR A 448 -39.45 9.32 6.62
C TYR A 448 -40.70 8.50 6.92
N ASP A 449 -40.63 7.63 7.94
CA ASP A 449 -41.73 6.79 8.39
C ASP A 449 -42.92 7.57 8.99
N ASP A 450 -42.70 8.83 9.43
CA ASP A 450 -43.77 9.69 9.99
C ASP A 450 -44.53 10.46 8.90
N LEU A 451 -44.08 10.42 7.64
CA LEU A 451 -44.75 11.10 6.52
C LEU A 451 -45.76 10.24 5.78
N GLU A 452 -45.74 8.90 5.94
CA GLU A 452 -46.74 7.99 5.35
C GLU A 452 -48.02 7.85 6.23
N GLN A 453 -48.06 8.45 7.42
CA GLN A 453 -49.23 8.41 8.32
C GLN A 453 -49.97 9.76 8.44
N LYS A 454 -49.69 10.74 7.59
CA LYS A 454 -50.47 11.92 7.39
C LYS A 454 -50.94 12.05 5.96
#